data_18575f9137cad9588c3ee05c3501d62d
#
_entry.id   18575f9137cad9588c3ee05c3501d62d
#
_cell.length_a   1.000
_cell.length_b   1.000
_cell.length_c   1.000
_cell.angle_alpha   90.00
_cell.angle_beta   90.00
_cell.angle_gamma   90.00
#
_symmetry.space_group_name_H-M   'P 1'
#
loop_
_entity.id
_entity.type
_entity.pdbx_description
1 polymer ?
#
loop_
_entity_poly.entity_id
_entity_poly.type
_entity_poly.pdbx_seq_one_letter_code
_entity_poly.pdbx_strand_id
1 'polypeptide(L)'
;MKVLVTGAAGYVGMNVVEALLARRTEVALLDAGELTAPIAAALAQHGALADVIPVDIRDAGEVERAFAGRRIDGVIHCAAVTAGTEREAREPASSVEVNQLGTLNLLTAARNHGVRRFVYTSSAAVYGESLYRLRRIYEDSSPVSPVSLYGITKYAAERMCVRLRELWQFDVVCARLGTLVGPWERATGVRDNFGTHSQLARLALRGETAVLPQHAVQRDWIYSRDVAGGLILLLDAESTRHAVYNLSAGGDWGPVQKWCARLKAAYPRFDYRIAASGEAPNIGYTDRDRCPLDIGRMVNEFGFSPRATDAGFDDYLDWLQSTPGAIA
;
A
#
# COMPACT_ATOMS: atom_id res chain seq x y z
N MET A 1 21.47 9.60 -4.79
CA MET A 1 20.72 8.94 -3.72
C MET A 1 20.25 7.59 -4.26
N LYS A 2 20.46 6.51 -3.52
CA LYS A 2 19.94 5.17 -3.82
C LYS A 2 18.94 4.75 -2.74
N VAL A 3 17.72 4.39 -3.14
CA VAL A 3 16.64 4.00 -2.24
C VAL A 3 16.37 2.51 -2.38
N LEU A 4 16.33 1.79 -1.26
CA LEU A 4 15.88 0.41 -1.24
C LEU A 4 14.36 0.36 -0.98
N VAL A 5 13.62 -0.29 -1.87
CA VAL A 5 12.19 -0.52 -1.74
C VAL A 5 11.96 -2.02 -1.57
N THR A 6 11.33 -2.45 -0.48
CA THR A 6 10.98 -3.85 -0.28
C THR A 6 9.52 -4.12 -0.63
N GLY A 7 9.18 -5.35 -1.02
CA GLY A 7 7.88 -5.61 -1.64
C GLY A 7 7.72 -4.80 -2.92
N ALA A 8 8.85 -4.59 -3.62
CA ALA A 8 8.97 -3.65 -4.73
C ALA A 8 8.07 -4.02 -5.92
N ALA A 9 7.84 -5.32 -6.14
CA ALA A 9 6.91 -5.82 -7.14
C ALA A 9 5.44 -5.88 -6.64
N GLY A 10 5.18 -5.50 -5.40
CA GLY A 10 3.84 -5.44 -4.80
C GLY A 10 3.06 -4.18 -5.16
N TYR A 11 1.82 -4.10 -4.65
CA TYR A 11 0.89 -3.00 -4.94
C TYR A 11 1.45 -1.62 -4.56
N VAL A 12 1.86 -1.43 -3.31
CA VAL A 12 2.43 -0.16 -2.85
C VAL A 12 3.82 0.04 -3.42
N GLY A 13 4.66 -1.02 -3.37
CA GLY A 13 6.05 -0.96 -3.77
C GLY A 13 6.24 -0.51 -5.22
N MET A 14 5.47 -1.05 -6.16
CA MET A 14 5.61 -0.70 -7.57
C MET A 14 5.24 0.77 -7.86
N ASN A 15 4.21 1.32 -7.18
CA ASN A 15 3.90 2.75 -7.29
C ASN A 15 5.04 3.63 -6.75
N VAL A 16 5.69 3.20 -5.65
CA VAL A 16 6.87 3.89 -5.10
C VAL A 16 8.05 3.81 -6.05
N VAL A 17 8.31 2.62 -6.61
CA VAL A 17 9.40 2.40 -7.58
C VAL A 17 9.22 3.29 -8.81
N GLU A 18 8.04 3.29 -9.44
CA GLU A 18 7.76 4.17 -10.58
C GLU A 18 8.00 5.65 -10.25
N ALA A 19 7.50 6.11 -9.09
CA ALA A 19 7.65 7.51 -8.68
C ALA A 19 9.12 7.89 -8.44
N LEU A 20 9.94 7.00 -7.85
CA LEU A 20 11.38 7.22 -7.66
C LEU A 20 12.14 7.20 -8.98
N LEU A 21 11.86 6.25 -9.86
CA LEU A 21 12.51 6.15 -11.16
C LEU A 21 12.18 7.34 -12.08
N ALA A 22 10.94 7.83 -12.03
CA ALA A 22 10.54 9.05 -12.75
C ALA A 22 11.34 10.29 -12.30
N ARG A 23 11.78 10.33 -11.05
CA ARG A 23 12.68 11.36 -10.49
C ARG A 23 14.17 11.08 -10.74
N ARG A 24 14.48 10.03 -11.55
CA ARG A 24 15.85 9.56 -11.82
C ARG A 24 16.64 9.16 -10.56
N THR A 25 15.92 8.70 -9.54
CA THR A 25 16.52 8.12 -8.33
C THR A 25 16.91 6.67 -8.60
N GLU A 26 18.09 6.25 -8.18
CA GLU A 26 18.47 4.84 -8.21
C GLU A 26 17.65 4.04 -7.20
N VAL A 27 17.10 2.91 -7.61
CA VAL A 27 16.25 2.07 -6.76
C VAL A 27 16.80 0.65 -6.69
N ALA A 28 17.03 0.17 -5.48
CA ALA A 28 17.25 -1.25 -5.19
C ALA A 28 15.88 -1.88 -4.90
N LEU A 29 15.40 -2.74 -5.79
CA LEU A 29 14.10 -3.40 -5.73
C LEU A 29 14.25 -4.75 -5.05
N LEU A 30 13.84 -4.85 -3.80
CA LEU A 30 13.93 -6.07 -3.01
C LEU A 30 12.56 -6.75 -2.94
N ASP A 31 12.46 -7.94 -3.50
CA ASP A 31 11.23 -8.74 -3.50
C ASP A 31 11.56 -10.24 -3.52
N ALA A 32 10.73 -11.04 -2.86
CA ALA A 32 10.85 -12.51 -2.90
C ALA A 32 10.14 -13.11 -4.11
N GLY A 33 9.23 -12.37 -4.73
CA GLY A 33 8.44 -12.81 -5.88
C GLY A 33 9.14 -12.56 -7.21
N GLU A 34 8.73 -13.32 -8.22
CA GLU A 34 9.18 -13.10 -9.60
C GLU A 34 8.54 -11.82 -10.18
N LEU A 35 9.32 -11.13 -11.02
CA LEU A 35 8.81 -10.00 -11.79
C LEU A 35 7.90 -10.50 -12.92
N THR A 36 6.66 -10.07 -12.93
CA THR A 36 5.76 -10.34 -14.06
C THR A 36 6.17 -9.54 -15.30
N ALA A 37 5.76 -9.99 -16.48
CA ALA A 37 6.10 -9.32 -17.73
C ALA A 37 5.73 -7.82 -17.76
N PRO A 38 4.55 -7.37 -17.26
CA PRO A 38 4.25 -5.94 -17.18
C PRO A 38 5.21 -5.15 -16.27
N ILE A 39 5.62 -5.73 -15.12
CA ILE A 39 6.59 -5.08 -14.23
C ILE A 39 7.97 -5.01 -14.90
N ALA A 40 8.43 -6.12 -15.47
CA ALA A 40 9.70 -6.15 -16.20
C ALA A 40 9.75 -5.11 -17.33
N ALA A 41 8.65 -4.96 -18.09
CA ALA A 41 8.53 -3.95 -19.14
C ALA A 41 8.56 -2.51 -18.56
N ALA A 42 7.89 -2.25 -17.46
CA ALA A 42 7.90 -0.95 -16.78
C ALA A 42 9.31 -0.58 -16.28
N LEU A 43 10.07 -1.55 -15.78
CA LEU A 43 11.44 -1.33 -15.30
C LEU A 43 12.47 -1.19 -16.42
N ALA A 44 12.32 -1.92 -17.53
CA ALA A 44 13.28 -1.96 -18.61
C ALA A 44 13.59 -0.58 -19.22
N GLN A 45 12.62 0.33 -19.25
CA GLN A 45 12.81 1.69 -19.75
C GLN A 45 13.74 2.56 -18.89
N HIS A 46 14.04 2.15 -17.65
CA HIS A 46 14.88 2.88 -16.70
C HIS A 46 16.32 2.34 -16.59
N GLY A 47 16.61 1.22 -17.22
CA GLY A 47 17.96 0.64 -17.32
C GLY A 47 18.64 0.46 -15.97
N ALA A 48 19.87 0.96 -15.84
CA ALA A 48 20.70 0.79 -14.64
C ALA A 48 20.17 1.51 -13.37
N LEU A 49 19.11 2.31 -13.47
CA LEU A 49 18.49 2.93 -12.29
C LEU A 49 17.69 1.93 -11.45
N ALA A 50 17.32 0.79 -11.99
CA ALA A 50 16.57 -0.27 -11.34
C ALA A 50 17.45 -1.51 -11.08
N ASP A 51 17.85 -1.73 -9.84
CA ASP A 51 18.66 -2.87 -9.39
C ASP A 51 17.75 -3.89 -8.69
N VAL A 52 17.40 -4.97 -9.37
CA VAL A 52 16.47 -6.00 -8.86
C VAL A 52 17.22 -7.02 -8.03
N ILE A 53 16.77 -7.22 -6.78
CA ILE A 53 17.41 -8.08 -5.79
C ILE A 53 16.37 -9.10 -5.27
N PRO A 54 16.42 -10.36 -5.71
CA PRO A 54 15.53 -11.42 -5.20
C PRO A 54 15.94 -11.80 -3.78
N VAL A 55 15.12 -11.45 -2.79
CA VAL A 55 15.39 -11.68 -1.37
C VAL A 55 14.10 -11.93 -0.60
N ASP A 56 14.10 -12.97 0.22
CA ASP A 56 13.08 -13.17 1.24
C ASP A 56 13.51 -12.44 2.53
N ILE A 57 12.72 -11.46 2.96
CA ILE A 57 13.05 -10.67 4.15
C ILE A 57 13.02 -11.48 5.46
N ARG A 58 12.50 -12.70 5.45
CA ARG A 58 12.54 -13.62 6.58
C ARG A 58 13.95 -14.14 6.84
N ASP A 59 14.78 -14.23 5.80
CA ASP A 59 16.19 -14.63 5.92
C ASP A 59 17.06 -13.40 6.22
N ALA A 60 17.52 -13.30 7.48
CA ALA A 60 18.38 -12.19 7.93
C ALA A 60 19.72 -12.15 7.16
N GLY A 61 20.26 -13.30 6.76
CA GLY A 61 21.52 -13.37 6.02
C GLY A 61 21.35 -12.88 4.58
N GLU A 62 20.23 -13.19 3.92
CA GLU A 62 19.91 -12.64 2.60
C GLU A 62 19.70 -11.12 2.65
N VAL A 63 18.97 -10.65 3.66
CA VAL A 63 18.76 -9.22 3.89
C VAL A 63 20.09 -8.50 4.07
N GLU A 64 20.98 -9.02 4.93
CA GLU A 64 22.30 -8.43 5.16
C GLU A 64 23.14 -8.38 3.86
N ARG A 65 23.12 -9.45 3.05
CA ARG A 65 23.79 -9.49 1.73
C ARG A 65 23.20 -8.47 0.73
N ALA A 66 21.90 -8.16 0.84
CA ALA A 66 21.27 -7.17 -0.02
C ALA A 66 21.79 -5.74 0.24
N PHE A 67 22.22 -5.43 1.45
CA PHE A 67 22.86 -4.15 1.77
C PHE A 67 24.35 -4.15 1.50
N ALA A 68 25.03 -5.31 1.60
CA ALA A 68 26.47 -5.40 1.46
C ALA A 68 26.97 -4.88 0.09
N GLY A 69 27.94 -3.98 0.11
CA GLY A 69 28.51 -3.36 -1.08
C GLY A 69 27.59 -2.35 -1.79
N ARG A 70 26.40 -2.09 -1.27
CA ARG A 70 25.46 -1.08 -1.78
C ARG A 70 25.38 0.10 -0.83
N ARG A 71 25.58 1.31 -1.37
CA ARG A 71 25.33 2.53 -0.59
C ARG A 71 23.85 2.85 -0.66
N ILE A 72 23.08 2.37 0.30
CA ILE A 72 21.66 2.67 0.44
C ILE A 72 21.48 3.90 1.34
N ASP A 73 20.91 4.96 0.80
CA ASP A 73 20.69 6.22 1.52
C ASP A 73 19.37 6.20 2.33
N GLY A 74 18.35 5.45 1.83
CA GLY A 74 17.06 5.36 2.48
C GLY A 74 16.33 4.07 2.15
N VAL A 75 15.38 3.68 3.00
CA VAL A 75 14.54 2.48 2.83
C VAL A 75 13.07 2.87 2.87
N ILE A 76 12.28 2.37 1.92
CA ILE A 76 10.80 2.34 1.99
C ILE A 76 10.37 0.88 2.06
N HIS A 77 9.91 0.47 3.23
CA HIS A 77 9.54 -0.91 3.52
C HIS A 77 8.05 -1.16 3.24
N CYS A 78 7.75 -1.79 2.09
CA CYS A 78 6.40 -2.12 1.65
C CYS A 78 6.09 -3.64 1.70
N ALA A 79 7.09 -4.50 1.88
CA ALA A 79 6.86 -5.94 1.94
C ALA A 79 5.93 -6.31 3.11
N ALA A 80 4.90 -7.07 2.83
CA ALA A 80 3.96 -7.57 3.82
C ALA A 80 3.10 -8.71 3.26
N VAL A 81 2.70 -9.63 4.12
CA VAL A 81 1.57 -10.54 3.87
C VAL A 81 0.30 -9.84 4.31
N THR A 82 -0.63 -9.64 3.37
CA THR A 82 -1.96 -9.08 3.61
C THR A 82 -2.96 -10.23 3.62
N ALA A 83 -2.97 -10.96 4.74
CA ALA A 83 -3.78 -12.16 4.90
C ALA A 83 -5.27 -11.85 4.96
N GLY A 84 -6.07 -12.64 4.28
CA GLY A 84 -7.50 -12.76 4.50
C GLY A 84 -7.78 -13.83 5.56
N THR A 85 -9.06 -13.93 6.00
CA THR A 85 -9.47 -14.84 7.09
C THR A 85 -9.09 -16.30 6.85
N GLU A 86 -9.15 -16.79 5.62
CA GLU A 86 -8.77 -18.16 5.28
C GLU A 86 -7.26 -18.41 5.49
N ARG A 87 -6.41 -17.49 5.06
CA ARG A 87 -4.97 -17.59 5.28
C ARG A 87 -4.64 -17.42 6.75
N GLU A 88 -5.28 -16.51 7.45
CA GLU A 88 -5.10 -16.33 8.91
C GLU A 88 -5.37 -17.65 9.66
N ALA A 89 -6.39 -18.41 9.24
CA ALA A 89 -6.71 -19.69 9.84
C ALA A 89 -5.74 -20.81 9.46
N ARG A 90 -5.26 -20.84 8.21
CA ARG A 90 -4.44 -21.93 7.68
C ARG A 90 -2.94 -21.72 7.90
N GLU A 91 -2.45 -20.50 7.75
CA GLU A 91 -1.04 -20.15 7.73
C GLU A 91 -0.72 -18.91 8.60
N PRO A 92 -1.10 -18.86 9.88
CA PRO A 92 -0.95 -17.66 10.72
C PRO A 92 0.52 -17.23 10.86
N ALA A 93 1.46 -18.18 10.85
CA ALA A 93 2.89 -17.90 10.96
C ALA A 93 3.41 -16.97 9.86
N SER A 94 2.89 -17.10 8.63
CA SER A 94 3.34 -16.30 7.48
C SER A 94 3.22 -14.79 7.72
N SER A 95 2.14 -14.36 8.39
CA SER A 95 1.94 -12.94 8.75
C SER A 95 2.94 -12.48 9.82
N VAL A 96 3.28 -13.31 10.79
CA VAL A 96 4.24 -12.97 11.85
C VAL A 96 5.66 -12.93 11.28
N GLU A 97 6.04 -13.95 10.54
CA GLU A 97 7.38 -14.08 9.96
C GLU A 97 7.71 -12.92 9.02
N VAL A 98 6.81 -12.60 8.09
CA VAL A 98 7.05 -11.52 7.12
C VAL A 98 6.86 -10.15 7.77
N ASN A 99 5.69 -9.90 8.41
CA ASN A 99 5.34 -8.56 8.85
C ASN A 99 6.09 -8.09 10.09
N GLN A 100 6.55 -9.01 10.96
CA GLN A 100 7.28 -8.66 12.18
C GLN A 100 8.76 -9.02 12.08
N LEU A 101 9.08 -10.31 11.90
CA LEU A 101 10.48 -10.75 11.88
C LEU A 101 11.21 -10.18 10.66
N GLY A 102 10.61 -10.22 9.47
CA GLY A 102 11.16 -9.60 8.27
C GLY A 102 11.40 -8.09 8.43
N THR A 103 10.47 -7.37 9.09
CA THR A 103 10.65 -5.95 9.42
C THR A 103 11.85 -5.73 10.35
N LEU A 104 12.01 -6.59 11.37
CA LEU A 104 13.14 -6.50 12.30
C LEU A 104 14.48 -6.76 11.58
N ASN A 105 14.55 -7.75 10.71
CA ASN A 105 15.73 -8.04 9.91
C ASN A 105 16.14 -6.82 9.06
N LEU A 106 15.18 -6.20 8.38
CA LEU A 106 15.43 -5.01 7.56
C LEU A 106 15.87 -3.80 8.39
N LEU A 107 15.24 -3.54 9.54
CA LEU A 107 15.62 -2.45 10.44
C LEU A 107 17.06 -2.64 10.93
N THR A 108 17.42 -3.86 11.30
CA THR A 108 18.77 -4.21 11.79
C THR A 108 19.81 -3.98 10.70
N ALA A 109 19.59 -4.51 9.51
CA ALA A 109 20.50 -4.33 8.38
C ALA A 109 20.61 -2.85 7.97
N ALA A 110 19.49 -2.13 7.85
CA ALA A 110 19.49 -0.72 7.50
C ALA A 110 20.32 0.12 8.49
N ARG A 111 20.16 -0.13 9.80
CA ARG A 111 20.98 0.51 10.84
C ARG A 111 22.46 0.17 10.70
N ASN A 112 22.80 -1.13 10.55
CA ASN A 112 24.18 -1.60 10.46
C ASN A 112 24.93 -1.01 9.26
N HIS A 113 24.21 -0.76 8.16
CA HIS A 113 24.76 -0.16 6.93
C HIS A 113 24.64 1.36 6.86
N GLY A 114 24.24 2.02 7.95
CA GLY A 114 24.22 3.47 8.05
C GLY A 114 23.17 4.16 7.16
N VAL A 115 22.06 3.50 6.91
CA VAL A 115 20.91 4.10 6.20
C VAL A 115 20.43 5.33 6.95
N ARG A 116 20.23 6.46 6.25
CA ARG A 116 19.80 7.72 6.85
C ARG A 116 18.39 7.65 7.44
N ARG A 117 17.46 7.09 6.69
CA ARG A 117 16.04 7.00 7.09
C ARG A 117 15.37 5.72 6.62
N PHE A 118 14.52 5.19 7.50
CA PHE A 118 13.68 4.02 7.25
C PHE A 118 12.20 4.41 7.33
N VAL A 119 11.46 4.29 6.21
CA VAL A 119 10.02 4.55 6.14
C VAL A 119 9.28 3.21 6.17
N TYR A 120 8.52 2.96 7.23
CA TYR A 120 7.72 1.76 7.40
C TYR A 120 6.27 2.00 6.96
N THR A 121 5.76 1.17 6.04
CA THR A 121 4.35 1.19 5.68
C THR A 121 3.53 0.42 6.72
N SER A 122 2.93 1.10 7.68
CA SER A 122 1.90 0.60 8.56
C SER A 122 0.53 0.62 7.83
N SER A 123 -0.57 0.46 8.52
CA SER A 123 -1.90 0.37 7.90
C SER A 123 -2.99 0.94 8.81
N ALA A 124 -4.06 1.49 8.22
CA ALA A 124 -5.28 1.82 8.95
C ALA A 124 -5.90 0.61 9.65
N ALA A 125 -5.58 -0.63 9.23
CA ALA A 125 -6.03 -1.85 9.90
C ALA A 125 -5.62 -1.93 11.38
N VAL A 126 -4.60 -1.18 11.81
CA VAL A 126 -4.19 -1.08 13.22
C VAL A 126 -5.29 -0.48 14.10
N TYR A 127 -6.12 0.40 13.55
CA TYR A 127 -7.22 1.01 14.28
C TYR A 127 -8.42 0.05 14.48
N GLY A 128 -8.54 -0.97 13.65
CA GLY A 128 -9.56 -2.02 13.77
C GLY A 128 -10.97 -1.49 13.95
N GLU A 129 -11.62 -1.83 15.08
CA GLU A 129 -12.99 -1.43 15.38
C GLU A 129 -13.19 0.09 15.49
N SER A 130 -12.14 0.86 15.81
CA SER A 130 -12.26 2.32 15.91
C SER A 130 -12.67 2.97 14.59
N LEU A 131 -12.27 2.38 13.43
CA LEU A 131 -12.67 2.85 12.09
C LEU A 131 -14.19 2.85 11.87
N TYR A 132 -14.93 2.02 12.61
CA TYR A 132 -16.37 1.85 12.47
C TYR A 132 -17.18 2.56 13.55
N ARG A 133 -16.52 3.10 14.59
CA ARG A 133 -17.17 3.67 15.76
C ARG A 133 -16.95 5.16 15.91
N LEU A 134 -15.86 5.68 15.35
CA LEU A 134 -15.51 7.09 15.45
C LEU A 134 -15.97 7.85 14.19
N ARG A 135 -15.96 9.18 14.27
CA ARG A 135 -16.24 10.05 13.11
C ARG A 135 -14.99 10.36 12.30
N ARG A 136 -13.81 10.32 12.94
CA ARG A 136 -12.49 10.58 12.37
C ARG A 136 -11.42 9.92 13.24
N ILE A 137 -10.34 9.48 12.62
CA ILE A 137 -9.21 8.82 13.29
C ILE A 137 -8.02 9.75 13.34
N TYR A 138 -7.47 9.91 14.52
CA TYR A 138 -6.23 10.67 14.79
C TYR A 138 -5.15 9.74 15.30
N GLU A 139 -3.87 10.03 14.96
CA GLU A 139 -2.73 9.14 15.24
C GLU A 139 -2.54 8.81 16.72
N ASP A 140 -2.67 9.83 17.59
CA ASP A 140 -2.34 9.67 19.02
C ASP A 140 -3.59 9.46 19.91
N SER A 141 -4.73 10.06 19.54
CA SER A 141 -5.89 10.09 20.43
C SER A 141 -6.94 9.01 20.11
N SER A 142 -6.90 8.41 18.91
CA SER A 142 -7.83 7.34 18.56
C SER A 142 -7.33 5.99 19.08
N PRO A 143 -8.20 5.18 19.73
CA PRO A 143 -7.83 3.86 20.19
C PRO A 143 -7.35 2.96 19.04
N VAL A 144 -6.26 2.24 19.26
CA VAL A 144 -5.74 1.20 18.39
C VAL A 144 -6.32 -0.14 18.87
N SER A 145 -7.13 -0.78 18.01
CA SER A 145 -7.87 -2.00 18.35
C SER A 145 -7.94 -2.96 17.16
N PRO A 146 -6.79 -3.46 16.67
CA PRO A 146 -6.75 -4.33 15.49
C PRO A 146 -7.47 -5.65 15.76
N VAL A 147 -8.24 -6.14 14.77
CA VAL A 147 -9.05 -7.36 14.89
C VAL A 147 -8.58 -8.49 13.99
N SER A 148 -7.86 -8.19 12.92
CA SER A 148 -7.27 -9.19 12.03
C SER A 148 -5.81 -9.43 12.40
N LEU A 149 -5.29 -10.63 12.08
CA LEU A 149 -3.88 -10.95 12.28
C LEU A 149 -2.98 -9.99 11.49
N TYR A 150 -3.41 -9.61 10.29
CA TYR A 150 -2.75 -8.54 9.52
C TYR A 150 -2.64 -7.24 10.32
N GLY A 151 -3.74 -6.73 10.86
CA GLY A 151 -3.74 -5.49 11.66
C GLY A 151 -2.89 -5.62 12.91
N ILE A 152 -2.97 -6.75 13.61
CA ILE A 152 -2.18 -7.06 14.82
C ILE A 152 -0.68 -7.05 14.50
N THR A 153 -0.26 -7.76 13.43
CA THR A 153 1.16 -7.84 13.05
C THR A 153 1.70 -6.51 12.54
N LYS A 154 0.91 -5.73 11.79
CA LYS A 154 1.28 -4.38 11.36
C LYS A 154 1.46 -3.44 12.54
N TYR A 155 0.58 -3.51 13.55
CA TYR A 155 0.72 -2.70 14.77
C TYR A 155 1.93 -3.12 15.61
N ALA A 156 2.16 -4.41 15.79
CA ALA A 156 3.32 -4.89 16.51
C ALA A 156 4.64 -4.42 15.85
N ALA A 157 4.74 -4.54 14.53
CA ALA A 157 5.90 -4.05 13.78
C ALA A 157 6.06 -2.51 13.87
N GLU A 158 4.96 -1.76 13.79
CA GLU A 158 4.97 -0.31 14.01
C GLU A 158 5.54 0.05 15.40
N ARG A 159 5.10 -0.66 16.44
CA ARG A 159 5.59 -0.43 17.80
C ARG A 159 7.08 -0.79 17.96
N MET A 160 7.54 -1.85 17.28
CA MET A 160 8.97 -2.16 17.20
C MET A 160 9.75 -1.02 16.51
N CYS A 161 9.27 -0.54 15.35
CA CYS A 161 9.87 0.59 14.64
C CYS A 161 10.02 1.82 15.55
N VAL A 162 8.95 2.22 16.22
CA VAL A 162 8.94 3.39 17.14
C VAL A 162 9.90 3.18 18.30
N ARG A 163 9.91 1.99 18.93
CA ARG A 163 10.80 1.70 20.04
C ARG A 163 12.27 1.68 19.63
N LEU A 164 12.59 1.05 18.50
CA LEU A 164 13.95 0.96 18.01
C LEU A 164 14.47 2.29 17.48
N ARG A 165 13.61 3.15 16.94
CA ARG A 165 13.95 4.57 16.66
C ARG A 165 14.57 5.24 17.88
N GLU A 166 13.95 5.10 19.03
CA GLU A 166 14.42 5.73 20.28
C GLU A 166 15.72 5.08 20.79
N LEU A 167 15.74 3.75 20.88
CA LEU A 167 16.89 3.03 21.43
C LEU A 167 18.16 3.16 20.59
N TRP A 168 17.99 3.17 19.28
CA TRP A 168 19.11 3.18 18.34
C TRP A 168 19.46 4.57 17.84
N GLN A 169 18.68 5.59 18.19
CA GLN A 169 18.79 6.92 17.61
C GLN A 169 18.82 6.85 16.06
N PHE A 170 18.04 5.92 15.50
CA PHE A 170 17.92 5.69 14.09
C PHE A 170 16.64 6.32 13.56
N ASP A 171 16.73 7.06 12.45
CA ASP A 171 15.58 7.79 11.93
C ASP A 171 14.60 6.85 11.23
N VAL A 172 13.58 6.42 11.97
CA VAL A 172 12.50 5.54 11.51
C VAL A 172 11.18 6.30 11.60
N VAL A 173 10.38 6.28 10.54
CA VAL A 173 9.05 6.86 10.48
C VAL A 173 8.04 5.87 9.94
N CYS A 174 6.84 5.83 10.52
CA CYS A 174 5.75 4.92 10.17
C CYS A 174 4.61 5.68 9.50
N ALA A 175 4.11 5.16 8.36
CA ALA A 175 2.93 5.67 7.67
C ALA A 175 1.78 4.67 7.77
N ARG A 176 0.68 5.03 8.44
CA ARG A 176 -0.57 4.25 8.48
C ARG A 176 -1.37 4.53 7.21
N LEU A 177 -1.28 3.63 6.26
CA LEU A 177 -1.93 3.77 4.96
C LEU A 177 -3.43 3.55 5.06
N GLY A 178 -4.21 4.44 4.42
CA GLY A 178 -5.64 4.29 4.21
C GLY A 178 -5.99 3.15 3.26
N THR A 179 -7.24 3.10 2.78
CA THR A 179 -7.65 2.11 1.77
C THR A 179 -7.23 2.58 0.39
N LEU A 180 -6.35 1.83 -0.27
CA LEU A 180 -5.78 2.23 -1.55
C LEU A 180 -6.70 1.91 -2.73
N VAL A 181 -6.61 2.75 -3.78
CA VAL A 181 -7.17 2.54 -5.11
C VAL A 181 -6.14 2.95 -6.16
N GLY A 182 -5.99 2.20 -7.26
CA GLY A 182 -5.11 2.60 -8.37
C GLY A 182 -4.26 1.46 -8.94
N PRO A 183 -3.21 1.81 -9.70
CA PRO A 183 -2.30 0.89 -10.39
C PRO A 183 -1.67 -0.21 -9.55
N TRP A 184 -1.34 -1.32 -10.21
CA TRP A 184 -0.52 -2.42 -9.69
C TRP A 184 -1.17 -3.31 -8.62
N GLU A 185 -2.48 -3.20 -8.35
CA GLU A 185 -3.15 -4.17 -7.49
C GLU A 185 -3.40 -5.48 -8.23
N ARG A 186 -2.55 -6.46 -8.03
CA ARG A 186 -2.57 -7.77 -8.70
C ARG A 186 -2.47 -8.94 -7.72
N ALA A 187 -2.72 -10.15 -8.20
CA ALA A 187 -2.49 -11.37 -7.46
C ALA A 187 -0.97 -11.59 -7.27
N THR A 188 -0.50 -11.59 -6.03
CA THR A 188 0.91 -11.76 -5.66
C THR A 188 1.16 -13.00 -4.82
N GLY A 189 0.12 -13.78 -4.51
CA GLY A 189 0.21 -14.91 -3.58
C GLY A 189 0.33 -14.52 -2.10
N VAL A 190 0.54 -13.23 -1.79
CA VAL A 190 0.66 -12.69 -0.42
C VAL A 190 -0.42 -11.65 -0.08
N ARG A 191 -1.30 -11.34 -1.05
CA ARG A 191 -2.45 -10.45 -0.89
C ARG A 191 -3.71 -11.20 -1.29
N ASP A 192 -4.58 -11.47 -0.32
CA ASP A 192 -5.77 -12.31 -0.53
C ASP A 192 -7.01 -11.51 -0.92
N ASN A 193 -7.09 -10.23 -0.52
CA ASN A 193 -8.27 -9.40 -0.78
C ASN A 193 -7.93 -8.23 -1.71
N PHE A 194 -8.63 -8.16 -2.84
CA PHE A 194 -8.55 -7.01 -3.75
C PHE A 194 -9.47 -5.88 -3.33
N GLY A 195 -9.04 -4.66 -3.56
CA GLY A 195 -9.88 -3.47 -3.39
C GLY A 195 -11.07 -3.47 -4.35
N THR A 196 -12.18 -2.88 -3.93
CA THR A 196 -13.42 -2.80 -4.70
C THR A 196 -13.21 -2.25 -6.11
N HIS A 197 -12.40 -1.18 -6.25
CA HIS A 197 -12.13 -0.55 -7.53
C HIS A 197 -11.35 -1.46 -8.49
N SER A 198 -10.42 -2.25 -7.98
CA SER A 198 -9.65 -3.23 -8.76
C SER A 198 -10.52 -4.40 -9.21
N GLN A 199 -11.43 -4.88 -8.34
CA GLN A 199 -12.39 -5.92 -8.70
C GLN A 199 -13.31 -5.46 -9.85
N LEU A 200 -13.81 -4.22 -9.77
CA LEU A 200 -14.63 -3.61 -10.84
C LEU A 200 -13.85 -3.44 -12.14
N ALA A 201 -12.60 -3.01 -12.08
CA ALA A 201 -11.73 -2.92 -13.26
C ALA A 201 -11.52 -4.29 -13.93
N ARG A 202 -11.34 -5.37 -13.14
CA ARG A 202 -11.24 -6.74 -13.67
C ARG A 202 -12.51 -7.20 -14.37
N LEU A 203 -13.69 -6.91 -13.79
CA LEU A 203 -14.97 -7.18 -14.44
C LEU A 203 -15.09 -6.40 -15.75
N ALA A 204 -14.71 -5.13 -15.76
CA ALA A 204 -14.76 -4.30 -16.96
C ALA A 204 -13.84 -4.82 -18.08
N LEU A 205 -12.61 -5.23 -17.76
CA LEU A 205 -11.68 -5.82 -18.73
C LEU A 205 -12.21 -7.13 -19.34
N ARG A 206 -12.99 -7.90 -18.56
CA ARG A 206 -13.63 -9.14 -19.06
C ARG A 206 -14.97 -8.89 -19.78
N GLY A 207 -15.51 -7.65 -19.69
CA GLY A 207 -16.80 -7.31 -20.25
C GLY A 207 -17.98 -7.96 -19.50
N GLU A 208 -17.81 -8.15 -18.18
CA GLU A 208 -18.79 -8.76 -17.28
C GLU A 208 -19.61 -7.69 -16.56
N THR A 209 -20.82 -8.03 -16.10
CA THR A 209 -21.67 -7.12 -15.32
C THR A 209 -21.28 -7.16 -13.84
N ALA A 210 -21.03 -5.98 -13.25
CA ALA A 210 -20.87 -5.86 -11.81
C ALA A 210 -22.21 -5.78 -11.09
N VAL A 211 -22.38 -6.60 -10.06
CA VAL A 211 -23.53 -6.58 -9.16
C VAL A 211 -23.07 -5.90 -7.85
N LEU A 212 -23.47 -4.66 -7.67
CA LEU A 212 -23.08 -3.82 -6.52
C LEU A 212 -23.99 -4.10 -5.32
N PRO A 213 -23.49 -3.97 -4.08
CA PRO A 213 -24.34 -4.07 -2.91
C PRO A 213 -25.36 -2.92 -2.85
N GLN A 214 -26.46 -3.15 -2.12
CA GLN A 214 -27.50 -2.14 -1.91
C GLN A 214 -27.02 -0.93 -1.11
N HIS A 215 -26.09 -1.15 -0.16
CA HIS A 215 -25.47 -0.10 0.62
C HIS A 215 -24.22 0.43 -0.07
N ALA A 216 -24.21 1.73 -0.41
CA ALA A 216 -23.03 2.42 -0.93
C ALA A 216 -22.07 2.76 0.22
N VAL A 217 -21.12 1.86 0.50
CA VAL A 217 -20.18 2.01 1.63
C VAL A 217 -19.31 3.26 1.48
N GLN A 218 -19.23 4.01 2.55
CA GLN A 218 -18.34 5.16 2.73
C GLN A 218 -16.95 4.70 3.19
N ARG A 219 -15.89 5.18 2.51
CA ARG A 219 -14.50 4.91 2.89
C ARG A 219 -13.58 6.06 2.49
N ASP A 220 -12.56 6.22 3.29
CA ASP A 220 -11.42 7.07 2.98
C ASP A 220 -10.46 6.30 2.05
N TRP A 221 -10.77 6.30 0.73
CA TRP A 221 -9.85 5.75 -0.27
C TRP A 221 -8.79 6.79 -0.62
N ILE A 222 -7.59 6.32 -0.82
CA ILE A 222 -6.48 7.12 -1.32
C ILE A 222 -5.91 6.53 -2.60
N TYR A 223 -5.55 7.39 -3.54
CA TYR A 223 -4.93 6.96 -4.78
C TYR A 223 -3.51 6.42 -4.52
N SER A 224 -3.16 5.27 -5.11
CA SER A 224 -1.90 4.58 -4.82
C SER A 224 -0.64 5.39 -5.18
N ARG A 225 -0.71 6.21 -6.23
CA ARG A 225 0.39 7.13 -6.59
C ARG A 225 0.53 8.29 -5.61
N ASP A 226 -0.55 8.72 -4.94
CA ASP A 226 -0.47 9.71 -3.86
C ASP A 226 0.13 9.11 -2.60
N VAL A 227 -0.15 7.82 -2.32
CA VAL A 227 0.57 7.09 -1.26
C VAL A 227 2.06 7.06 -1.55
N ALA A 228 2.47 6.74 -2.78
CA ALA A 228 3.88 6.76 -3.17
C ALA A 228 4.51 8.14 -2.96
N GLY A 229 3.82 9.21 -3.38
CA GLY A 229 4.24 10.59 -3.13
C GLY A 229 4.42 10.90 -1.64
N GLY A 230 3.43 10.53 -0.81
CA GLY A 230 3.49 10.74 0.64
C GLY A 230 4.63 9.96 1.32
N LEU A 231 4.89 8.71 0.91
CA LEU A 231 6.03 7.94 1.42
C LEU A 231 7.37 8.56 1.03
N ILE A 232 7.47 9.12 -0.18
CA ILE A 232 8.66 9.81 -0.66
C ILE A 232 8.85 11.16 0.08
N LEU A 233 7.78 11.90 0.39
CA LEU A 233 7.87 13.09 1.24
C LEU A 233 8.43 12.76 2.62
N LEU A 234 7.98 11.67 3.24
CA LEU A 234 8.52 11.19 4.51
C LEU A 234 10.00 10.78 4.40
N LEU A 235 10.40 10.15 3.29
CA LEU A 235 11.77 9.73 3.04
C LEU A 235 12.71 10.94 2.86
N ASP A 236 12.27 11.93 2.08
CA ASP A 236 13.08 13.08 1.68
C ASP A 236 13.19 14.16 2.76
N ALA A 237 12.25 14.21 3.70
CA ALA A 237 12.20 15.21 4.75
C ALA A 237 13.55 15.31 5.49
N GLU A 238 13.96 16.50 5.87
CA GLU A 238 15.15 16.72 6.68
C GLU A 238 14.98 16.11 8.07
N SER A 239 13.81 16.31 8.68
CA SER A 239 13.42 15.72 9.96
C SER A 239 11.94 15.40 9.98
N THR A 240 11.49 14.58 10.94
CA THR A 240 10.08 14.29 11.18
C THR A 240 9.72 14.60 12.63
N ARG A 241 8.67 15.40 12.85
CA ARG A 241 8.21 15.78 14.21
C ARG A 241 7.57 14.60 14.93
N HIS A 242 6.98 13.68 14.19
CA HIS A 242 6.28 12.54 14.73
C HIS A 242 6.90 11.23 14.23
N ALA A 243 6.73 10.16 14.99
CA ALA A 243 7.14 8.82 14.57
C ALA A 243 6.07 8.12 13.70
N VAL A 244 4.81 8.59 13.76
CA VAL A 244 3.66 7.96 13.08
C VAL A 244 2.82 9.03 12.39
N TYR A 245 2.45 8.76 11.15
CA TYR A 245 1.60 9.60 10.31
C TYR A 245 0.48 8.78 9.68
N ASN A 246 -0.73 9.32 9.65
CA ASN A 246 -1.79 8.81 8.80
C ASN A 246 -1.55 9.28 7.35
N LEU A 247 -1.59 8.35 6.41
CA LEU A 247 -1.43 8.64 4.98
C LEU A 247 -2.66 8.12 4.23
N SER A 248 -3.61 9.01 4.01
CA SER A 248 -4.89 8.75 3.35
C SER A 248 -5.36 10.00 2.61
N ALA A 249 -6.56 9.98 2.03
CA ALA A 249 -7.16 11.18 1.42
C ALA A 249 -7.76 12.13 2.46
N GLY A 250 -8.07 11.66 3.67
CA GLY A 250 -8.64 12.46 4.75
C GLY A 250 -10.12 12.79 4.56
N GLY A 251 -10.79 12.18 3.61
CA GLY A 251 -12.18 12.45 3.26
C GLY A 251 -12.87 11.31 2.52
N ASP A 252 -14.05 11.58 1.99
CA ASP A 252 -14.81 10.64 1.20
C ASP A 252 -14.48 10.76 -0.30
N TRP A 253 -14.20 9.64 -0.93
CA TRP A 253 -13.98 9.55 -2.38
C TRP A 253 -15.31 9.51 -3.18
N GLY A 254 -16.44 9.55 -2.50
CA GLY A 254 -17.75 9.41 -3.10
C GLY A 254 -18.10 7.99 -3.52
N PRO A 255 -19.26 7.78 -4.12
CA PRO A 255 -19.80 6.47 -4.39
C PRO A 255 -19.02 5.74 -5.49
N VAL A 256 -18.85 4.43 -5.31
CA VAL A 256 -18.18 3.52 -6.25
C VAL A 256 -18.80 3.56 -7.66
N GLN A 257 -20.08 3.94 -7.76
CA GLN A 257 -20.78 4.11 -9.04
C GLN A 257 -20.11 5.14 -9.96
N LYS A 258 -19.41 6.15 -9.42
CA LYS A 258 -18.61 7.07 -10.23
C LYS A 258 -17.52 6.36 -11.02
N TRP A 259 -16.86 5.37 -10.38
CA TRP A 259 -15.87 4.53 -11.05
C TRP A 259 -16.52 3.61 -12.07
N CYS A 260 -17.65 2.98 -11.73
CA CYS A 260 -18.41 2.13 -12.66
C CYS A 260 -18.82 2.88 -13.93
N ALA A 261 -19.27 4.13 -13.79
CA ALA A 261 -19.66 4.96 -14.94
C ALA A 261 -18.48 5.22 -15.90
N ARG A 262 -17.28 5.51 -15.36
CA ARG A 262 -16.05 5.65 -16.18
C ARG A 262 -15.65 4.34 -16.85
N LEU A 263 -15.69 3.24 -16.13
CA LEU A 263 -15.40 1.93 -16.70
C LEU A 263 -16.38 1.58 -17.82
N LYS A 264 -17.68 1.86 -17.65
CA LYS A 264 -18.70 1.60 -18.69
C LYS A 264 -18.46 2.45 -19.94
N ALA A 265 -18.03 3.70 -19.79
CA ALA A 265 -17.69 4.55 -20.92
C ALA A 265 -16.47 4.05 -21.69
N ALA A 266 -15.44 3.54 -21.00
CA ALA A 266 -14.21 3.04 -21.60
C ALA A 266 -14.31 1.61 -22.12
N TYR A 267 -15.13 0.77 -21.50
CA TYR A 267 -15.32 -0.65 -21.81
C TYR A 267 -16.80 -0.93 -22.10
N PRO A 268 -17.31 -0.76 -23.34
CA PRO A 268 -18.74 -0.81 -23.68
C PRO A 268 -19.44 -2.13 -23.37
N ARG A 269 -18.69 -3.25 -23.24
CA ARG A 269 -19.25 -4.56 -22.85
C ARG A 269 -19.47 -4.68 -21.34
N PHE A 270 -18.85 -3.83 -20.52
CA PHE A 270 -19.06 -3.78 -19.09
C PHE A 270 -20.39 -3.14 -18.76
N ASP A 271 -21.09 -3.67 -17.78
CA ASP A 271 -22.26 -3.03 -17.18
C ASP A 271 -22.23 -3.15 -15.65
N TYR A 272 -23.10 -2.40 -14.99
CA TYR A 272 -23.24 -2.51 -13.54
C TYR A 272 -24.67 -2.24 -13.11
N ARG A 273 -25.08 -2.90 -12.05
CA ARG A 273 -26.38 -2.71 -11.41
C ARG A 273 -26.28 -2.94 -9.90
N ILE A 274 -27.26 -2.46 -9.17
CA ILE A 274 -27.42 -2.79 -7.75
C ILE A 274 -28.08 -4.16 -7.63
N ALA A 275 -27.65 -4.95 -6.65
CA ALA A 275 -28.21 -6.25 -6.34
C ALA A 275 -29.70 -6.16 -6.00
N ALA A 276 -30.52 -7.08 -6.48
CA ALA A 276 -31.90 -7.21 -6.06
C ALA A 276 -31.98 -7.66 -4.58
N SER A 277 -33.17 -7.57 -3.99
CA SER A 277 -33.36 -8.03 -2.60
C SER A 277 -33.05 -9.53 -2.50
N GLY A 278 -32.13 -9.89 -1.59
CA GLY A 278 -31.67 -11.27 -1.39
C GLY A 278 -30.60 -11.75 -2.39
N GLU A 279 -30.21 -10.94 -3.37
CA GLU A 279 -29.12 -11.24 -4.28
C GLU A 279 -27.77 -10.86 -3.67
N ALA A 280 -26.78 -11.74 -3.78
CA ALA A 280 -25.41 -11.46 -3.35
C ALA A 280 -24.66 -10.62 -4.41
N PRO A 281 -23.88 -9.58 -4.01
CA PRO A 281 -22.95 -8.91 -4.90
C PRO A 281 -21.89 -9.88 -5.45
N ASN A 282 -21.39 -9.63 -6.67
CA ASN A 282 -20.29 -10.41 -7.25
C ASN A 282 -18.91 -9.73 -7.07
N ILE A 283 -18.84 -8.73 -6.21
CA ILE A 283 -17.61 -8.11 -5.76
C ILE A 283 -17.49 -8.28 -4.23
N GLY A 284 -16.25 -8.49 -3.76
CA GLY A 284 -15.95 -8.53 -2.33
C GLY A 284 -16.15 -7.14 -1.72
N TYR A 285 -17.05 -7.04 -0.77
CA TYR A 285 -17.46 -5.78 -0.21
C TYR A 285 -17.80 -5.95 1.28
N THR A 286 -17.46 -4.97 2.09
CA THR A 286 -17.96 -4.94 3.48
C THR A 286 -19.15 -3.99 3.54
N ASP A 287 -20.14 -4.32 4.33
CA ASP A 287 -21.39 -3.58 4.53
C ASP A 287 -21.30 -2.43 5.55
N ARG A 288 -20.10 -2.20 6.09
CA ARG A 288 -19.85 -1.21 7.16
C ARG A 288 -19.03 -0.03 6.66
N ASP A 289 -19.51 1.17 6.92
CA ASP A 289 -18.78 2.41 6.68
C ASP A 289 -17.55 2.52 7.58
N ARG A 290 -16.48 3.12 7.05
CA ARG A 290 -15.29 3.49 7.83
C ARG A 290 -15.12 5.00 7.81
N CYS A 291 -14.86 5.56 8.98
CA CYS A 291 -14.55 6.97 9.08
C CYS A 291 -13.20 7.32 8.44
N PRO A 292 -13.02 8.58 8.01
CA PRO A 292 -11.76 9.03 7.45
C PRO A 292 -10.65 9.14 8.50
N LEU A 293 -9.41 9.01 8.04
CA LEU A 293 -8.22 9.32 8.80
C LEU A 293 -7.98 10.83 8.79
N ASP A 294 -7.59 11.40 9.92
CA ASP A 294 -7.00 12.74 9.92
C ASP A 294 -5.61 12.69 9.28
N ILE A 295 -5.35 13.58 8.35
CA ILE A 295 -4.07 13.70 7.65
C ILE A 295 -3.36 15.01 7.97
N GLY A 296 -3.80 15.71 9.01
CA GLY A 296 -3.31 17.03 9.37
C GLY A 296 -1.80 17.09 9.56
N ARG A 297 -1.17 16.02 10.09
CA ARG A 297 0.30 15.93 10.20
C ARG A 297 0.98 15.97 8.84
N MET A 298 0.52 15.17 7.88
CA MET A 298 1.08 15.12 6.53
C MET A 298 0.90 16.46 5.79
N VAL A 299 -0.26 17.08 5.94
CA VAL A 299 -0.57 18.39 5.32
C VAL A 299 0.30 19.50 5.91
N ASN A 300 0.31 19.62 7.24
CA ASN A 300 0.94 20.75 7.93
C ASN A 300 2.48 20.68 7.93
N GLU A 301 3.05 19.49 7.92
CA GLU A 301 4.49 19.31 8.00
C GLU A 301 5.15 19.19 6.62
N PHE A 302 4.47 18.56 5.66
CA PHE A 302 5.06 18.26 4.35
C PHE A 302 4.30 18.84 3.16
N GLY A 303 3.20 19.55 3.38
CA GLY A 303 2.36 20.09 2.29
C GLY A 303 1.68 18.98 1.48
N PHE A 304 1.47 17.79 2.06
CA PHE A 304 0.83 16.69 1.38
C PHE A 304 -0.59 17.06 0.94
N SER A 305 -0.88 16.87 -0.34
CA SER A 305 -2.19 17.15 -0.93
C SER A 305 -2.59 15.98 -1.83
N PRO A 306 -3.45 15.07 -1.36
CA PRO A 306 -3.96 13.99 -2.20
C PRO A 306 -4.81 14.56 -3.34
N ARG A 307 -4.73 13.93 -4.52
CA ARG A 307 -5.50 14.38 -5.68
C ARG A 307 -7.01 14.18 -5.48
N ALA A 308 -7.79 14.96 -6.19
CA ALA A 308 -9.24 14.78 -6.25
C ALA A 308 -9.60 13.41 -6.85
N THR A 309 -10.71 12.83 -6.39
CA THR A 309 -11.20 11.51 -6.83
C THR A 309 -11.26 11.37 -8.35
N ASP A 310 -11.81 12.37 -9.03
CA ASP A 310 -11.99 12.32 -10.49
C ASP A 310 -10.64 12.24 -11.21
N ALA A 311 -9.65 13.02 -10.80
CA ALA A 311 -8.31 12.96 -11.34
C ALA A 311 -7.60 11.60 -11.06
N GLY A 312 -7.87 10.99 -9.89
CA GLY A 312 -7.37 9.66 -9.57
C GLY A 312 -8.00 8.57 -10.44
N PHE A 313 -9.29 8.68 -10.72
CA PHE A 313 -9.99 7.73 -11.59
C PHE A 313 -9.55 7.86 -13.06
N ASP A 314 -9.37 9.08 -13.55
CA ASP A 314 -8.92 9.31 -14.92
C ASP A 314 -7.50 8.76 -15.13
N ASP A 315 -6.57 9.04 -14.22
CA ASP A 315 -5.20 8.49 -14.26
C ASP A 315 -5.18 6.95 -14.11
N TYR A 316 -6.06 6.36 -13.30
CA TYR A 316 -6.15 4.91 -13.18
C TYR A 316 -6.69 4.25 -14.46
N LEU A 317 -7.67 4.89 -15.11
CA LEU A 317 -8.23 4.41 -16.35
C LEU A 317 -7.19 4.45 -17.49
N ASP A 318 -6.45 5.55 -17.62
CA ASP A 318 -5.37 5.71 -18.59
C ASP A 318 -4.29 4.63 -18.38
N TRP A 319 -3.95 4.36 -17.11
CA TRP A 319 -3.00 3.29 -16.79
C TRP A 319 -3.53 1.90 -17.16
N LEU A 320 -4.81 1.59 -16.91
CA LEU A 320 -5.42 0.31 -17.30
C LEU A 320 -5.35 0.08 -18.81
N GLN A 321 -5.55 1.14 -19.61
CA GLN A 321 -5.50 1.09 -21.07
C GLN A 321 -4.07 0.98 -21.60
N SER A 322 -3.11 1.63 -20.95
CA SER A 322 -1.70 1.66 -21.38
C SER A 322 -0.88 0.47 -20.90
N THR A 323 -1.37 -0.30 -19.90
CA THR A 323 -0.63 -1.40 -19.27
C THR A 323 -1.45 -2.70 -19.28
N PRO A 324 -1.73 -3.27 -20.45
CA PRO A 324 -2.55 -4.47 -20.56
C PRO A 324 -1.93 -5.65 -19.80
N GLY A 325 -2.79 -6.42 -19.12
CA GLY A 325 -2.37 -7.58 -18.33
C GLY A 325 -1.78 -7.28 -16.95
N ALA A 326 -1.59 -6.01 -16.58
CA ALA A 326 -0.96 -5.66 -15.29
C ALA A 326 -1.79 -6.04 -14.05
N ILE A 327 -3.11 -6.20 -14.19
CA ILE A 327 -4.00 -6.62 -13.09
C ILE A 327 -4.67 -7.98 -13.36
N ALA A 328 -4.20 -8.72 -14.34
CA ALA A 328 -4.74 -10.05 -14.68
C ALA A 328 -4.52 -11.06 -13.53
#